data_42db3b51026dcf6888dd3962398dc772
#
_entry.id   42db3b51026dcf6888dd3962398dc772
#
_cell.length_a   1.000
_cell.length_b   1.000
_cell.length_c   1.000
_cell.angle_alpha   90.00
_cell.angle_beta   90.00
_cell.angle_gamma   90.00
#
_symmetry.space_group_name_H-M   'P 1'
#
loop_
_entity.id
_entity.type
_entity.pdbx_description
1 polymer ?
#
loop_
_entity_poly.entity_id
_entity_poly.type
_entity_poly.pdbx_seq_one_letter_code
_entity_poly.pdbx_strand_id
1 'polypeptide(L)'
;MKYLFILLSLFLLFSCEKILFKKDLGSVDPLENFDYLWNEVDQKYSYFELKNINWNQIRSTYRPMLNENSSEEELFTVLAAMLNELKDDHTNLITPFNVSSYNVAATGPKNYRHRTIQDHYIPNPWRTGALTHDFLSNEEVGYIRYSSFMSTIGNAQMDLILNRYKDTKGIILDLRENGGGSIFNVPLLLGRFIESKTLVGYSITRNGPGHNEFGEQEEFYITPHEGVRYTKPVIVLIDKGSYSATTFFAVATKAFPNITLMGDATGGGGGLPNGGQLPNGWNYRFSISQLLDVNGNNYAENGVPADINVAFDWSDLSKDEILEQAIDEIVN
;
A
#
# COMPACT_ATOMS: atom_id res chain seq x y z
N MET A 1 -61.66 -14.13 -0.67
CA MET A 1 -60.60 -13.17 -1.07
C MET A 1 -59.46 -13.01 -0.05
N LYS A 2 -59.63 -13.09 1.26
CA LYS A 2 -58.52 -12.98 2.25
C LYS A 2 -57.46 -14.07 2.16
N TYR A 3 -57.82 -15.30 1.80
CA TYR A 3 -56.89 -16.42 1.70
C TYR A 3 -56.07 -16.44 0.38
N LEU A 4 -56.55 -15.78 -0.66
CA LEU A 4 -55.85 -15.66 -1.94
C LEU A 4 -54.64 -14.70 -1.83
N PHE A 5 -54.76 -13.66 -1.00
CA PHE A 5 -53.67 -12.70 -0.73
C PHE A 5 -52.53 -13.31 0.11
N ILE A 6 -52.84 -14.23 1.03
CA ILE A 6 -51.84 -14.90 1.87
C ILE A 6 -51.01 -15.88 1.04
N LEU A 7 -51.62 -16.61 0.07
CA LEU A 7 -50.88 -17.49 -0.80
C LEU A 7 -49.96 -16.73 -1.78
N LEU A 8 -50.37 -15.57 -2.27
CA LEU A 8 -49.57 -14.73 -3.16
C LEU A 8 -48.35 -14.09 -2.44
N SER A 9 -48.51 -13.76 -1.15
CA SER A 9 -47.39 -13.22 -0.35
C SER A 9 -46.34 -14.27 0.02
N LEU A 10 -46.75 -15.55 0.17
CA LEU A 10 -45.79 -16.65 0.41
C LEU A 10 -44.95 -16.95 -0.84
N PHE A 11 -45.52 -16.84 -2.04
CA PHE A 11 -44.75 -17.06 -3.28
C PHE A 11 -43.71 -15.98 -3.58
N LEU A 12 -43.92 -14.76 -3.09
CA LEU A 12 -42.96 -13.64 -3.25
C LEU A 12 -41.72 -13.80 -2.34
N LEU A 13 -41.82 -14.51 -1.23
CA LEU A 13 -40.69 -14.75 -0.32
C LEU A 13 -39.69 -15.76 -0.88
N PHE A 14 -40.13 -16.75 -1.64
CA PHE A 14 -39.25 -17.74 -2.28
C PHE A 14 -38.55 -17.23 -3.55
N SER A 15 -39.04 -16.14 -4.15
CA SER A 15 -38.45 -15.56 -5.36
C SER A 15 -37.27 -14.63 -5.07
N CYS A 16 -37.23 -14.00 -3.89
CA CYS A 16 -36.16 -13.05 -3.54
C CYS A 16 -34.85 -13.73 -3.16
N GLU A 17 -34.89 -14.95 -2.63
CA GLU A 17 -33.67 -15.67 -2.21
C GLU A 17 -32.73 -15.97 -3.38
N LYS A 18 -33.30 -16.36 -4.54
CA LYS A 18 -32.51 -16.65 -5.76
C LYS A 18 -31.92 -15.43 -6.46
N ILE A 19 -32.43 -14.23 -6.18
CA ILE A 19 -32.00 -12.99 -6.83
C ILE A 19 -30.96 -12.26 -5.95
N LEU A 20 -31.06 -12.40 -4.63
CA LEU A 20 -30.24 -11.66 -3.66
C LEU A 20 -28.98 -12.42 -3.21
N PHE A 21 -28.98 -13.74 -3.27
CA PHE A 21 -27.81 -14.53 -2.88
C PHE A 21 -27.22 -15.21 -4.12
N LYS A 22 -25.94 -14.97 -4.36
CA LYS A 22 -25.18 -15.76 -5.34
C LYS A 22 -25.33 -17.22 -4.96
N LYS A 23 -25.42 -18.10 -5.98
CA LYS A 23 -25.38 -19.55 -5.79
C LYS A 23 -24.25 -19.89 -4.83
N ASP A 24 -24.55 -20.62 -3.78
CA ASP A 24 -23.54 -21.18 -2.90
C ASP A 24 -22.57 -22.02 -3.76
N LEU A 25 -21.33 -21.57 -3.85
CA LEU A 25 -20.28 -22.21 -4.61
C LEU A 25 -19.54 -23.25 -3.76
N GLY A 26 -20.03 -23.55 -2.54
CA GLY A 26 -19.37 -24.42 -1.59
C GLY A 26 -18.82 -25.70 -2.25
N SER A 27 -17.51 -25.80 -2.34
CA SER A 27 -16.79 -26.96 -2.85
C SER A 27 -15.45 -27.09 -2.16
N VAL A 28 -15.15 -28.31 -1.74
CA VAL A 28 -13.84 -28.67 -1.17
C VAL A 28 -12.90 -29.31 -2.20
N ASP A 29 -13.34 -29.48 -3.45
CA ASP A 29 -12.52 -30.03 -4.52
C ASP A 29 -11.30 -29.13 -4.77
N PRO A 30 -10.06 -29.65 -4.61
CA PRO A 30 -8.84 -28.87 -4.80
C PRO A 30 -8.70 -28.32 -6.22
N LEU A 31 -9.11 -29.07 -7.23
CA LEU A 31 -9.00 -28.64 -8.63
C LEU A 31 -9.99 -27.50 -8.95
N GLU A 32 -11.20 -27.57 -8.41
CA GLU A 32 -12.22 -26.52 -8.58
C GLU A 32 -11.78 -25.23 -7.88
N ASN A 33 -11.22 -25.31 -6.68
CA ASN A 33 -10.69 -24.16 -5.95
C ASN A 33 -9.48 -23.54 -6.66
N PHE A 34 -8.60 -24.36 -7.25
CA PHE A 34 -7.47 -23.88 -8.06
C PHE A 34 -7.97 -23.11 -9.29
N ASP A 35 -8.85 -23.73 -10.08
CA ASP A 35 -9.37 -23.14 -11.31
C ASP A 35 -10.17 -21.86 -11.02
N TYR A 36 -10.91 -21.81 -9.91
CA TYR A 36 -11.61 -20.61 -9.47
C TYR A 36 -10.65 -19.46 -9.17
N LEU A 37 -9.63 -19.68 -8.32
CA LEU A 37 -8.66 -18.64 -7.98
C LEU A 37 -7.89 -18.17 -9.20
N TRP A 38 -7.44 -19.11 -10.04
CA TRP A 38 -6.71 -18.78 -11.25
C TRP A 38 -7.54 -17.87 -12.16
N ASN A 39 -8.82 -18.16 -12.38
CA ASN A 39 -9.73 -17.35 -13.19
C ASN A 39 -9.98 -15.97 -12.56
N GLU A 40 -10.17 -15.88 -11.24
CA GLU A 40 -10.36 -14.61 -10.54
C GLU A 40 -9.17 -13.68 -10.74
N VAL A 41 -7.96 -14.22 -10.60
CA VAL A 41 -6.72 -13.45 -10.84
C VAL A 41 -6.59 -13.09 -12.31
N ASP A 42 -6.82 -14.01 -13.25
CA ASP A 42 -6.73 -13.77 -14.69
C ASP A 42 -7.60 -12.59 -15.14
N GLN A 43 -8.83 -12.55 -14.64
CA GLN A 43 -9.79 -11.51 -15.01
C GLN A 43 -9.57 -10.17 -14.35
N LYS A 44 -8.92 -10.12 -13.17
CA LYS A 44 -8.96 -8.93 -12.31
C LYS A 44 -7.60 -8.38 -11.90
N TYR A 45 -6.52 -9.18 -11.89
CA TYR A 45 -5.19 -8.69 -11.50
C TYR A 45 -4.68 -7.67 -12.50
N SER A 46 -4.19 -6.53 -12.01
CA SER A 46 -3.93 -5.34 -12.84
C SER A 46 -2.52 -5.24 -13.42
N TYR A 47 -1.56 -6.09 -13.01
CA TYR A 47 -0.15 -5.86 -13.33
C TYR A 47 0.50 -6.94 -14.20
N PHE A 48 -0.25 -7.75 -14.94
CA PHE A 48 0.30 -8.79 -15.81
C PHE A 48 1.28 -8.22 -16.84
N GLU A 49 0.87 -7.19 -17.57
CA GLU A 49 1.69 -6.55 -18.60
C GLU A 49 2.92 -5.84 -18.00
N LEU A 50 2.71 -5.02 -16.96
CA LEU A 50 3.79 -4.28 -16.31
C LEU A 50 4.91 -5.20 -15.79
N LYS A 51 4.52 -6.36 -15.26
CA LYS A 51 5.44 -7.35 -14.68
C LYS A 51 5.87 -8.43 -15.69
N ASN A 52 5.35 -8.37 -16.92
CA ASN A 52 5.62 -9.36 -17.98
C ASN A 52 5.33 -10.80 -17.52
N ILE A 53 4.16 -11.01 -16.90
CA ILE A 53 3.75 -12.30 -16.33
C ILE A 53 2.91 -13.08 -17.34
N ASN A 54 3.36 -14.29 -17.70
CA ASN A 54 2.57 -15.24 -18.49
C ASN A 54 1.71 -16.12 -17.57
N TRP A 55 0.50 -15.65 -17.26
CA TRP A 55 -0.39 -16.31 -16.32
C TRP A 55 -0.86 -17.71 -16.79
N ASN A 56 -1.03 -17.90 -18.09
CA ASN A 56 -1.32 -19.21 -18.67
C ASN A 56 -0.18 -20.23 -18.46
N GLN A 57 1.07 -19.78 -18.58
CA GLN A 57 2.23 -20.63 -18.30
C GLN A 57 2.27 -21.04 -16.81
N ILE A 58 1.94 -20.11 -15.90
CA ILE A 58 1.86 -20.39 -14.47
C ILE A 58 0.79 -21.43 -14.18
N ARG A 59 -0.42 -21.36 -14.80
CA ARG A 59 -1.44 -22.40 -14.70
C ARG A 59 -0.92 -23.77 -15.11
N SER A 60 -0.25 -23.81 -16.25
CA SER A 60 0.30 -25.06 -16.80
C SER A 60 1.35 -25.70 -15.88
N THR A 61 2.05 -24.88 -15.09
CA THR A 61 3.04 -25.33 -14.12
C THR A 61 2.41 -25.85 -12.83
N TYR A 62 1.45 -25.10 -12.25
CA TYR A 62 0.97 -25.39 -10.90
C TYR A 62 -0.24 -26.31 -10.85
N ARG A 63 -1.16 -26.25 -11.83
CA ARG A 63 -2.37 -27.08 -11.82
C ARG A 63 -2.11 -28.59 -11.81
N PRO A 64 -1.11 -29.14 -12.53
CA PRO A 64 -0.79 -30.56 -12.49
C PRO A 64 -0.21 -31.06 -11.16
N MET A 65 0.15 -30.16 -10.24
CA MET A 65 0.63 -30.51 -8.89
C MET A 65 -0.50 -30.93 -7.96
N LEU A 66 -1.77 -30.75 -8.38
CA LEU A 66 -2.97 -31.10 -7.62
C LEU A 66 -3.76 -32.21 -8.32
N ASN A 67 -4.50 -32.96 -7.51
CA ASN A 67 -5.49 -33.93 -7.93
C ASN A 67 -6.70 -33.90 -6.97
N GLU A 68 -7.76 -34.69 -7.27
CA GLU A 68 -9.00 -34.74 -6.48
C GLU A 68 -8.80 -35.17 -5.01
N ASN A 69 -7.68 -35.81 -4.69
CA ASN A 69 -7.35 -36.30 -3.34
C ASN A 69 -6.31 -35.41 -2.63
N SER A 70 -5.92 -34.30 -3.21
CA SER A 70 -4.95 -33.39 -2.57
C SER A 70 -5.52 -32.84 -1.26
N SER A 71 -4.68 -32.83 -0.23
CA SER A 71 -5.03 -32.27 1.09
C SER A 71 -5.16 -30.75 1.05
N GLU A 72 -5.77 -30.17 2.10
CA GLU A 72 -5.84 -28.71 2.27
C GLU A 72 -4.45 -28.06 2.34
N GLU A 73 -3.48 -28.72 2.97
CA GLU A 73 -2.11 -28.21 3.06
C GLU A 73 -1.41 -28.23 1.70
N GLU A 74 -1.62 -29.26 0.88
CA GLU A 74 -1.11 -29.32 -0.49
C GLU A 74 -1.77 -28.26 -1.36
N LEU A 75 -3.10 -28.11 -1.27
CA LEU A 75 -3.83 -27.05 -1.97
C LEU A 75 -3.29 -25.66 -1.59
N PHE A 76 -3.15 -25.38 -0.28
CA PHE A 76 -2.59 -24.11 0.17
C PHE A 76 -1.18 -23.86 -0.40
N THR A 77 -0.31 -24.87 -0.33
CA THR A 77 1.08 -24.75 -0.81
C THR A 77 1.14 -24.40 -2.29
N VAL A 78 0.32 -25.08 -3.12
CA VAL A 78 0.28 -24.86 -4.56
C VAL A 78 -0.33 -23.48 -4.90
N LEU A 79 -1.46 -23.11 -4.27
CA LEU A 79 -2.10 -21.82 -4.51
C LEU A 79 -1.22 -20.65 -4.03
N ALA A 80 -0.59 -20.78 -2.87
CA ALA A 80 0.33 -19.77 -2.36
C ALA A 80 1.54 -19.58 -3.28
N ALA A 81 2.14 -20.68 -3.77
CA ALA A 81 3.25 -20.62 -4.72
C ALA A 81 2.83 -19.98 -6.05
N MET A 82 1.66 -20.35 -6.59
CA MET A 82 1.08 -19.73 -7.80
C MET A 82 0.89 -18.22 -7.63
N LEU A 83 0.32 -17.78 -6.51
CA LEU A 83 0.09 -16.36 -6.23
C LEU A 83 1.41 -15.58 -6.05
N ASN A 84 2.44 -16.20 -5.46
CA ASN A 84 3.74 -15.57 -5.24
C ASN A 84 4.51 -15.29 -6.54
N GLU A 85 4.15 -15.92 -7.67
CA GLU A 85 4.68 -15.57 -9.00
C GLU A 85 4.31 -14.13 -9.41
N LEU A 86 3.26 -13.56 -8.81
CA LEU A 86 2.86 -12.18 -9.02
C LEU A 86 3.82 -11.16 -8.37
N LYS A 87 4.65 -11.58 -7.40
CA LYS A 87 5.63 -10.73 -6.69
C LYS A 87 5.01 -9.45 -6.17
N ASP A 88 3.86 -9.56 -5.50
CA ASP A 88 3.03 -8.46 -5.04
C ASP A 88 2.53 -8.75 -3.62
N ASP A 89 2.92 -7.91 -2.64
CA ASP A 89 2.54 -8.05 -1.23
C ASP A 89 1.04 -7.83 -0.97
N HIS A 90 0.33 -7.21 -1.92
CA HIS A 90 -1.12 -7.13 -1.87
C HIS A 90 -1.80 -8.46 -2.25
N THR A 91 -1.03 -9.44 -2.75
CA THR A 91 -1.54 -10.76 -3.12
C THR A 91 -1.39 -11.73 -1.96
N ASN A 92 -2.52 -12.16 -1.41
CA ASN A 92 -2.54 -13.06 -0.25
C ASN A 92 -3.61 -14.15 -0.42
N LEU A 93 -3.30 -15.32 0.14
CA LEU A 93 -4.26 -16.39 0.44
C LEU A 93 -4.35 -16.53 1.95
N ILE A 94 -5.55 -16.46 2.50
CA ILE A 94 -5.81 -16.44 3.94
C ILE A 94 -6.69 -17.64 4.27
N THR A 95 -6.17 -18.55 5.08
CA THR A 95 -6.83 -19.77 5.52
C THR A 95 -6.92 -19.82 7.05
N PRO A 96 -7.70 -20.71 7.64
CA PRO A 96 -7.76 -20.86 9.10
C PRO A 96 -6.44 -21.27 9.75
N PHE A 97 -5.49 -21.82 8.98
CA PHE A 97 -4.23 -22.37 9.52
C PHE A 97 -2.97 -21.63 9.00
N ASN A 98 -3.05 -20.84 7.90
CA ASN A 98 -1.89 -20.14 7.36
C ASN A 98 -2.30 -18.94 6.49
N VAL A 99 -1.33 -18.03 6.27
CA VAL A 99 -1.47 -16.88 5.37
C VAL A 99 -0.26 -16.84 4.43
N SER A 100 -0.50 -16.73 3.12
CA SER A 100 0.57 -16.50 2.14
C SER A 100 0.79 -15.00 1.93
N SER A 101 2.04 -14.59 1.71
CA SER A 101 2.41 -13.26 1.24
C SER A 101 3.76 -13.29 0.53
N TYR A 102 3.96 -12.36 -0.41
CA TYR A 102 5.25 -12.10 -1.01
C TYR A 102 5.89 -10.92 -0.28
N ASN A 103 6.94 -11.13 0.50
CA ASN A 103 7.55 -10.07 1.32
C ASN A 103 8.49 -9.19 0.47
N VAL A 104 7.97 -8.12 -0.13
CA VAL A 104 8.73 -7.18 -0.95
C VAL A 104 9.85 -6.50 -0.14
N ALA A 105 9.59 -6.14 1.12
CA ALA A 105 10.59 -5.51 1.98
C ALA A 105 11.85 -6.37 2.17
N ALA A 106 11.71 -7.70 2.11
CA ALA A 106 12.85 -8.62 2.20
C ALA A 106 13.70 -8.71 0.92
N THR A 107 13.25 -8.10 -0.19
CA THR A 107 13.96 -8.16 -1.49
C THR A 107 14.99 -7.05 -1.69
N GLY A 108 15.08 -6.10 -0.76
CA GLY A 108 16.00 -4.95 -0.83
C GLY A 108 16.86 -4.77 0.42
N PRO A 109 17.78 -3.81 0.38
CA PRO A 109 18.58 -3.47 1.54
C PRO A 109 17.69 -2.88 2.65
N LYS A 110 18.08 -3.13 3.90
CA LYS A 110 17.49 -2.44 5.04
C LYS A 110 18.17 -1.09 5.21
N ASN A 111 17.41 -0.01 5.14
CA ASN A 111 17.89 1.36 5.21
C ASN A 111 17.41 2.11 6.46
N TYR A 112 16.99 1.36 7.49
CA TYR A 112 16.52 1.92 8.74
C TYR A 112 16.96 1.08 9.93
N ARG A 113 17.46 1.74 10.96
CA ARG A 113 17.74 1.15 12.26
C ARG A 113 17.22 2.04 13.37
N HIS A 114 16.09 1.65 13.96
CA HIS A 114 15.43 2.42 15.03
C HIS A 114 16.37 2.81 16.18
N ARG A 115 17.23 1.88 16.62
CA ARG A 115 18.15 2.12 17.73
C ARG A 115 19.16 3.22 17.41
N THR A 116 19.70 3.30 16.20
CA THR A 116 20.61 4.39 15.78
C THR A 116 19.92 5.74 15.93
N ILE A 117 18.68 5.87 15.43
CA ILE A 117 17.90 7.11 15.56
C ILE A 117 17.67 7.47 17.01
N GLN A 118 17.25 6.50 17.82
CA GLN A 118 16.93 6.74 19.24
C GLN A 118 18.19 7.06 20.07
N ASP A 119 19.28 6.34 19.86
CA ASP A 119 20.46 6.47 20.73
C ASP A 119 21.29 7.73 20.38
N HIS A 120 21.30 8.18 19.10
CA HIS A 120 22.23 9.22 18.63
C HIS A 120 21.57 10.53 18.22
N TYR A 121 20.27 10.53 17.87
CA TYR A 121 19.59 11.73 17.35
C TYR A 121 18.46 12.23 18.25
N ILE A 122 17.57 11.34 18.70
CA ILE A 122 16.38 11.71 19.48
C ILE A 122 16.19 10.77 20.69
N PRO A 123 17.07 10.84 21.71
CA PRO A 123 17.05 9.89 22.85
C PRO A 123 15.77 9.96 23.69
N ASN A 124 15.11 11.11 23.73
CA ASN A 124 13.88 11.33 24.49
C ASN A 124 12.81 12.02 23.64
N PRO A 125 12.37 11.40 22.54
CA PRO A 125 11.46 12.03 21.60
C PRO A 125 10.08 12.29 22.20
N TRP A 126 9.41 13.29 21.71
CA TRP A 126 7.99 13.48 21.95
C TRP A 126 7.18 12.46 21.17
N ARG A 127 6.05 12.05 21.75
CA ARG A 127 5.08 11.16 21.13
C ARG A 127 3.71 11.83 21.12
N THR A 128 3.21 12.13 19.94
CA THR A 128 1.92 12.81 19.74
C THR A 128 1.04 11.92 18.84
N GLY A 129 0.17 11.14 19.47
CA GLY A 129 -0.61 10.12 18.77
C GLY A 129 0.28 9.06 18.14
N ALA A 130 0.14 8.86 16.82
CA ALA A 130 0.92 7.91 16.04
C ALA A 130 2.33 8.42 15.66
N LEU A 131 2.64 9.67 15.97
CA LEU A 131 3.85 10.35 15.53
C LEU A 131 4.89 10.42 16.65
N THR A 132 6.12 10.03 16.33
CA THR A 132 7.30 10.26 17.19
C THR A 132 8.09 11.41 16.56
N HIS A 133 8.45 12.43 17.35
CA HIS A 133 9.05 13.62 16.79
C HIS A 133 9.97 14.35 17.76
N ASP A 134 10.98 15.04 17.24
CA ASP A 134 11.85 15.95 17.99
C ASP A 134 12.58 16.93 17.06
N PHE A 135 13.35 17.83 17.62
CA PHE A 135 14.28 18.68 16.87
C PHE A 135 15.60 17.96 16.58
N LEU A 136 16.20 18.32 15.47
CA LEU A 136 17.56 17.97 15.08
C LEU A 136 18.38 19.23 14.80
N SER A 137 19.72 19.09 14.73
CA SER A 137 20.64 20.16 14.33
C SER A 137 20.41 21.49 15.07
N ASN A 138 20.54 21.49 16.41
CA ASN A 138 20.32 22.68 17.24
C ASN A 138 18.97 23.36 16.99
N GLU A 139 17.91 22.59 16.83
CA GLU A 139 16.54 23.06 16.56
C GLU A 139 16.32 23.66 15.16
N GLU A 140 17.28 23.54 14.24
CA GLU A 140 17.11 24.01 12.87
C GLU A 140 16.22 23.11 12.00
N VAL A 141 16.07 21.81 12.36
CA VAL A 141 15.32 20.82 11.62
C VAL A 141 14.28 20.14 12.52
N GLY A 142 13.05 20.02 12.04
CA GLY A 142 12.02 19.19 12.66
C GLY A 142 12.10 17.75 12.14
N TYR A 143 12.10 16.76 13.03
CA TYR A 143 12.01 15.35 12.67
C TYR A 143 10.67 14.78 13.08
N ILE A 144 10.00 14.08 12.15
CA ILE A 144 8.71 13.39 12.37
C ILE A 144 8.82 11.97 11.82
N ARG A 145 8.65 10.99 12.68
CA ARG A 145 8.52 9.57 12.30
C ARG A 145 7.05 9.18 12.28
N TYR A 146 6.57 8.65 11.16
CA TYR A 146 5.27 8.01 11.02
C TYR A 146 5.45 6.59 10.49
N SER A 147 5.31 5.62 11.37
CA SER A 147 5.67 4.22 11.10
C SER A 147 4.58 3.40 10.40
N SER A 148 3.34 3.88 10.34
CA SER A 148 2.26 3.15 9.67
C SER A 148 1.07 4.03 9.36
N PHE A 149 0.60 4.00 8.12
CA PHE A 149 -0.65 4.62 7.71
C PHE A 149 -1.91 3.89 8.24
N MET A 150 -1.76 2.77 8.96
CA MET A 150 -2.88 2.17 9.72
C MET A 150 -3.35 3.05 10.88
N SER A 151 -2.46 3.86 11.43
CA SER A 151 -2.75 4.74 12.55
C SER A 151 -3.27 6.09 12.05
N THR A 152 -4.41 6.54 12.55
CA THR A 152 -5.00 7.84 12.18
C THR A 152 -4.19 9.00 12.79
N ILE A 153 -4.02 10.07 12.00
CA ILE A 153 -3.40 11.32 12.42
C ILE A 153 -4.51 12.36 12.69
N GLY A 154 -4.62 12.82 13.92
CA GLY A 154 -5.59 13.86 14.31
C GLY A 154 -5.13 15.27 13.93
N ASN A 155 -6.07 16.15 13.56
CA ASN A 155 -5.76 17.54 13.20
C ASN A 155 -5.04 18.28 14.33
N ALA A 156 -5.53 18.20 15.57
CA ALA A 156 -4.91 18.85 16.72
C ALA A 156 -3.48 18.34 17.01
N GLN A 157 -3.20 17.07 16.72
CA GLN A 157 -1.88 16.47 16.84
C GLN A 157 -0.90 17.11 15.83
N MET A 158 -1.34 17.20 14.56
CA MET A 158 -0.52 17.85 13.52
C MET A 158 -0.33 19.34 13.79
N ASP A 159 -1.38 20.04 14.24
CA ASP A 159 -1.28 21.46 14.58
C ASP A 159 -0.24 21.71 15.69
N LEU A 160 -0.24 20.86 16.71
CA LEU A 160 0.75 20.93 17.79
C LEU A 160 2.18 20.73 17.26
N ILE A 161 2.41 19.70 16.42
CA ILE A 161 3.72 19.38 15.87
C ILE A 161 4.20 20.47 14.94
N LEU A 162 3.37 20.92 13.99
CA LEU A 162 3.77 21.93 13.01
C LEU A 162 3.96 23.30 13.63
N ASN A 163 3.20 23.68 14.66
CA ASN A 163 3.46 24.89 15.44
C ASN A 163 4.79 24.81 16.20
N ARG A 164 5.17 23.63 16.72
CA ARG A 164 6.48 23.44 17.36
C ARG A 164 7.63 23.67 16.36
N TYR A 165 7.45 23.25 15.10
CA TYR A 165 8.49 23.35 14.06
C TYR A 165 8.38 24.57 13.14
N LYS A 166 7.48 25.52 13.42
CA LYS A 166 7.23 26.69 12.56
C LYS A 166 8.48 27.51 12.21
N ASP A 167 9.44 27.56 13.12
CA ASP A 167 10.67 28.37 13.01
C ASP A 167 11.86 27.56 12.43
N THR A 168 11.74 26.23 12.24
CA THR A 168 12.78 25.41 11.62
C THR A 168 13.00 25.77 10.15
N LYS A 169 14.16 25.43 9.61
CA LYS A 169 14.49 25.60 8.17
C LYS A 169 13.76 24.59 7.29
N GLY A 170 13.54 23.36 7.80
CA GLY A 170 12.83 22.28 7.11
C GLY A 170 12.36 21.20 8.07
N ILE A 171 11.60 20.23 7.53
CA ILE A 171 11.15 19.03 8.24
C ILE A 171 11.67 17.78 7.52
N ILE A 172 12.13 16.80 8.29
CA ILE A 172 12.38 15.44 7.85
C ILE A 172 11.17 14.60 8.27
N LEU A 173 10.46 14.02 7.29
CA LEU A 173 9.37 13.07 7.49
C LEU A 173 9.88 11.66 7.21
N ASP A 174 10.13 10.87 8.26
CA ASP A 174 10.65 9.52 8.12
C ASP A 174 9.54 8.49 7.97
N LEU A 175 9.42 7.94 6.75
CA LEU A 175 8.46 6.90 6.36
C LEU A 175 9.16 5.57 6.02
N ARG A 176 10.44 5.41 6.33
CA ARG A 176 11.15 4.14 6.13
C ARG A 176 10.48 3.02 6.93
N GLU A 177 10.43 1.80 6.39
CA GLU A 177 9.71 0.65 6.96
C GLU A 177 8.21 0.91 7.25
N ASN A 178 7.60 1.92 6.64
CA ASN A 178 6.17 2.15 6.72
C ASN A 178 5.44 1.31 5.65
N GLY A 179 4.93 0.16 6.02
CA GLY A 179 4.23 -0.77 5.12
C GLY A 179 2.86 -0.28 4.61
N GLY A 180 2.52 0.99 4.83
CA GLY A 180 1.27 1.56 4.37
C GLY A 180 0.12 1.47 5.37
N GLY A 181 -1.10 1.33 4.86
CA GLY A 181 -2.35 1.29 5.63
C GLY A 181 -3.48 2.02 4.92
N SER A 182 -4.21 2.88 5.63
CA SER A 182 -5.32 3.62 5.05
C SER A 182 -4.87 4.72 4.10
N ILE A 183 -5.29 4.61 2.83
CA ILE A 183 -5.03 5.62 1.82
C ILE A 183 -5.64 6.99 2.17
N PHE A 184 -6.70 7.02 3.00
CA PHE A 184 -7.33 8.25 3.47
C PHE A 184 -6.45 9.09 4.39
N ASN A 185 -5.42 8.50 5.00
CA ASN A 185 -4.44 9.24 5.79
C ASN A 185 -3.42 10.00 4.94
N VAL A 186 -3.28 9.66 3.65
CA VAL A 186 -2.34 10.34 2.73
C VAL A 186 -2.72 11.80 2.52
N PRO A 187 -3.93 12.15 2.09
CA PRO A 187 -4.32 13.55 1.93
C PRO A 187 -4.33 14.34 3.25
N LEU A 188 -4.62 13.68 4.39
CA LEU A 188 -4.57 14.33 5.71
C LEU A 188 -3.15 14.77 6.07
N LEU A 189 -2.15 13.94 5.78
CA LEU A 189 -0.75 14.25 6.04
C LEU A 189 -0.19 15.20 4.98
N LEU A 190 -0.33 14.88 3.70
CA LEU A 190 0.28 15.66 2.61
C LEU A 190 -0.33 17.06 2.49
N GLY A 191 -1.63 17.21 2.76
CA GLY A 191 -2.30 18.52 2.79
C GLY A 191 -1.73 19.52 3.79
N ARG A 192 -0.91 19.04 4.75
CA ARG A 192 -0.20 19.91 5.71
C ARG A 192 1.03 20.59 5.16
N PHE A 193 1.54 20.11 4.01
CA PHE A 193 2.82 20.56 3.44
C PHE A 193 2.67 21.30 2.10
N ILE A 194 1.44 21.51 1.62
CA ILE A 194 1.16 22.10 0.30
C ILE A 194 0.35 23.39 0.39
N GLU A 195 0.41 24.21 -0.67
CA GLU A 195 -0.24 25.52 -0.71
C GLU A 195 -1.53 25.56 -1.52
N SER A 196 -1.66 24.71 -2.55
CA SER A 196 -2.81 24.71 -3.47
C SER A 196 -3.32 23.31 -3.73
N LYS A 197 -4.61 23.20 -4.08
CA LYS A 197 -5.21 21.95 -4.56
C LYS A 197 -4.52 21.54 -5.85
N THR A 198 -3.93 20.35 -5.86
CA THR A 198 -3.10 19.87 -6.95
C THR A 198 -3.50 18.45 -7.35
N LEU A 199 -3.58 18.20 -8.66
CA LEU A 199 -3.67 16.85 -9.21
C LEU A 199 -2.34 16.13 -8.96
N VAL A 200 -2.38 14.93 -8.38
CA VAL A 200 -1.17 14.18 -7.99
C VAL A 200 -1.03 12.84 -8.71
N GLY A 201 -2.03 12.45 -9.48
CA GLY A 201 -2.00 11.22 -10.26
C GLY A 201 -3.39 10.72 -10.60
N TYR A 202 -3.43 9.50 -11.12
CA TYR A 202 -4.65 8.84 -11.56
C TYR A 202 -4.69 7.40 -11.05
N SER A 203 -5.91 6.86 -10.94
CA SER A 203 -6.14 5.42 -10.78
C SER A 203 -6.88 4.88 -12.00
N ILE A 204 -6.51 3.68 -12.42
CA ILE A 204 -7.28 2.90 -13.41
C ILE A 204 -7.55 1.52 -12.83
N THR A 205 -8.77 1.03 -12.97
CA THR A 205 -9.20 -0.26 -12.43
C THR A 205 -9.54 -1.21 -13.57
N ARG A 206 -9.16 -2.49 -13.44
CA ARG A 206 -9.54 -3.55 -14.38
C ARG A 206 -11.05 -3.62 -14.51
N ASN A 207 -11.58 -3.62 -15.75
CA ASN A 207 -13.02 -3.68 -16.01
C ASN A 207 -13.43 -4.65 -17.11
N GLY A 208 -12.52 -5.46 -17.64
CA GLY A 208 -12.78 -6.45 -18.68
C GLY A 208 -11.85 -7.67 -18.59
N PRO A 209 -12.13 -8.74 -19.38
CA PRO A 209 -11.37 -10.00 -19.34
C PRO A 209 -9.96 -9.90 -19.92
N GLY A 210 -9.70 -8.98 -20.84
CA GLY A 210 -8.36 -8.75 -21.41
C GLY A 210 -7.41 -8.09 -20.41
N HIS A 211 -6.14 -8.49 -20.37
CA HIS A 211 -5.17 -8.00 -19.38
C HIS A 211 -4.90 -6.49 -19.46
N ASN A 212 -5.23 -5.86 -20.60
CA ASN A 212 -5.11 -4.41 -20.85
C ASN A 212 -6.45 -3.67 -20.82
N GLU A 213 -7.51 -4.31 -20.37
CA GLU A 213 -8.83 -3.68 -20.30
C GLU A 213 -9.02 -3.02 -18.94
N PHE A 214 -8.93 -1.69 -18.95
CA PHE A 214 -9.12 -0.83 -17.79
C PHE A 214 -10.30 0.12 -18.01
N GLY A 215 -10.91 0.58 -16.91
CA GLY A 215 -11.91 1.62 -16.89
C GLY A 215 -11.34 3.00 -17.16
N GLU A 216 -12.19 4.01 -16.99
CA GLU A 216 -11.78 5.42 -17.08
C GLU A 216 -10.77 5.76 -15.98
N GLN A 217 -9.92 6.76 -16.26
CA GLN A 217 -8.98 7.28 -15.27
C GLN A 217 -9.73 8.10 -14.22
N GLU A 218 -9.51 7.77 -12.97
CA GLU A 218 -9.99 8.53 -11.81
C GLU A 218 -8.88 9.46 -11.32
N GLU A 219 -9.16 10.76 -11.25
CA GLU A 219 -8.20 11.79 -10.83
C GLU A 219 -8.05 11.84 -9.32
N PHE A 220 -6.81 11.90 -8.83
CA PHE A 220 -6.50 12.12 -7.43
C PHE A 220 -5.99 13.54 -7.20
N TYR A 221 -6.67 14.26 -6.32
CA TYR A 221 -6.27 15.59 -5.88
C TYR A 221 -5.90 15.59 -4.40
N ILE A 222 -4.84 16.31 -4.07
CA ILE A 222 -4.56 16.68 -2.68
C ILE A 222 -4.99 18.13 -2.48
N THR A 223 -5.78 18.35 -1.42
CA THR A 223 -6.25 19.68 -1.02
C THR A 223 -5.47 20.13 0.21
N PRO A 224 -4.99 21.40 0.26
CA PRO A 224 -4.33 21.93 1.43
C PRO A 224 -5.25 21.89 2.66
N HIS A 225 -4.68 21.61 3.81
CA HIS A 225 -5.41 21.74 5.07
C HIS A 225 -5.73 23.21 5.36
N GLU A 226 -6.94 23.51 5.82
CA GLU A 226 -7.36 24.90 6.10
C GLU A 226 -6.67 25.52 7.34
N GLY A 227 -6.21 24.68 8.29
CA GLY A 227 -5.53 25.11 9.52
C GLY A 227 -4.01 25.23 9.35
N VAL A 228 -3.27 24.83 10.38
CA VAL A 228 -1.81 24.93 10.43
C VAL A 228 -1.16 24.10 9.32
N ARG A 229 -0.29 24.74 8.54
CA ARG A 229 0.49 24.12 7.46
C ARG A 229 1.96 24.49 7.58
N TYR A 230 2.81 23.70 6.97
CA TYR A 230 4.24 23.91 6.89
C TYR A 230 4.70 23.78 5.44
N THR A 231 5.00 24.90 4.79
CA THR A 231 5.27 24.96 3.34
C THR A 231 6.75 25.20 3.00
N LYS A 232 7.63 25.20 4.02
CA LYS A 232 9.08 25.17 3.84
C LYS A 232 9.53 23.77 3.36
N PRO A 233 10.82 23.57 3.01
CA PRO A 233 11.32 22.28 2.54
C PRO A 233 10.97 21.11 3.46
N VAL A 234 10.53 19.99 2.84
CA VAL A 234 10.28 18.71 3.51
C VAL A 234 11.07 17.62 2.80
N ILE A 235 11.92 16.92 3.54
CA ILE A 235 12.59 15.72 3.04
C ILE A 235 11.88 14.51 3.59
N VAL A 236 11.40 13.63 2.70
CA VAL A 236 10.70 12.42 3.05
C VAL A 236 11.66 11.24 2.89
N LEU A 237 11.97 10.57 4.00
CA LEU A 237 12.82 9.38 3.97
C LEU A 237 12.00 8.16 3.63
N ILE A 238 12.43 7.42 2.61
CA ILE A 238 11.79 6.23 2.10
C ILE A 238 12.79 5.09 1.90
N ASP A 239 12.28 3.87 1.90
CA ASP A 239 13.06 2.66 1.64
C ASP A 239 12.17 1.55 1.05
N LYS A 240 12.74 0.36 0.84
CA LYS A 240 12.01 -0.80 0.32
C LYS A 240 10.88 -1.29 1.22
N GLY A 241 10.90 -0.94 2.51
CA GLY A 241 9.81 -1.18 3.46
C GLY A 241 8.67 -0.16 3.38
N SER A 242 8.88 0.96 2.67
CA SER A 242 7.84 1.96 2.37
C SER A 242 6.93 1.39 1.27
N TYR A 243 5.71 0.98 1.62
CA TYR A 243 4.84 0.19 0.72
C TYR A 243 3.39 0.69 0.71
N SER A 244 2.61 0.35 -0.33
CA SER A 244 1.15 0.58 -0.40
C SER A 244 0.78 2.07 -0.23
N ALA A 245 0.04 2.47 0.79
CA ALA A 245 -0.33 3.87 1.03
C ALA A 245 0.90 4.80 1.14
N THR A 246 2.05 4.30 1.59
CA THR A 246 3.31 5.05 1.60
C THR A 246 3.85 5.26 0.18
N THR A 247 3.72 4.27 -0.69
CA THR A 247 4.04 4.43 -2.12
C THR A 247 3.11 5.44 -2.79
N PHE A 248 1.79 5.42 -2.47
CA PHE A 248 0.86 6.43 -2.95
C PHE A 248 1.25 7.83 -2.47
N PHE A 249 1.64 7.97 -1.20
CA PHE A 249 2.18 9.23 -0.67
C PHE A 249 3.41 9.68 -1.48
N ALA A 250 4.35 8.78 -1.73
CA ALA A 250 5.56 9.09 -2.49
C ALA A 250 5.28 9.49 -3.96
N VAL A 251 4.33 8.84 -4.66
CA VAL A 251 3.87 9.28 -6.00
C VAL A 251 3.31 10.70 -5.92
N ALA A 252 2.43 10.95 -4.94
CA ALA A 252 1.77 12.24 -4.79
C ALA A 252 2.76 13.38 -4.50
N THR A 253 3.85 13.13 -3.77
CA THR A 253 4.87 14.15 -3.48
C THR A 253 5.58 14.66 -4.71
N LYS A 254 5.68 13.88 -5.80
CA LYS A 254 6.31 14.30 -7.06
C LYS A 254 5.65 15.52 -7.71
N ALA A 255 4.43 15.86 -7.32
CA ALA A 255 3.74 17.07 -7.78
C ALA A 255 4.14 18.36 -7.01
N PHE A 256 4.97 18.25 -5.96
CA PHE A 256 5.27 19.36 -5.07
C PHE A 256 6.77 19.66 -4.98
N PRO A 257 7.23 20.84 -5.46
CA PRO A 257 8.66 21.15 -5.54
C PRO A 257 9.34 21.38 -4.18
N ASN A 258 8.57 21.60 -3.12
CA ASN A 258 9.09 21.76 -1.75
C ASN A 258 9.26 20.43 -1.01
N ILE A 259 8.95 19.29 -1.66
CA ILE A 259 9.06 17.94 -1.06
C ILE A 259 10.06 17.12 -1.86
N THR A 260 11.06 16.58 -1.20
CA THR A 260 12.11 15.74 -1.80
C THR A 260 12.07 14.34 -1.18
N LEU A 261 12.09 13.29 -2.00
CA LEU A 261 12.23 11.92 -1.56
C LEU A 261 13.70 11.53 -1.42
N MET A 262 14.10 10.94 -0.30
CA MET A 262 15.49 10.55 -0.04
C MET A 262 15.58 9.14 0.55
N GLY A 263 16.63 8.42 0.20
CA GLY A 263 16.94 7.06 0.65
C GLY A 263 16.97 6.07 -0.51
N ASP A 264 16.10 5.07 -0.52
CA ASP A 264 15.96 4.09 -1.61
C ASP A 264 14.55 4.13 -2.20
N ALA A 265 14.34 3.45 -3.31
CA ALA A 265 13.01 3.32 -3.90
C ALA A 265 12.03 2.65 -2.92
N THR A 266 10.76 3.05 -2.97
CA THR A 266 9.69 2.39 -2.21
C THR A 266 9.52 0.92 -2.63
N GLY A 267 8.82 0.14 -1.83
CA GLY A 267 8.56 -1.28 -2.12
C GLY A 267 7.52 -1.52 -3.20
N GLY A 268 6.80 -0.49 -3.63
CA GLY A 268 5.71 -0.67 -4.59
C GLY A 268 4.33 -0.79 -3.95
N GLY A 269 3.48 -1.64 -4.53
CA GLY A 269 2.08 -1.77 -4.07
C GLY A 269 1.22 -0.59 -4.47
N GLY A 270 1.39 -0.09 -5.69
CA GLY A 270 0.62 1.03 -6.22
C GLY A 270 -0.83 0.68 -6.57
N GLY A 271 -1.21 -0.60 -6.53
CA GLY A 271 -2.58 -1.04 -6.79
C GLY A 271 -3.42 -1.16 -5.53
N LEU A 272 -4.69 -0.77 -5.62
CA LEU A 272 -5.65 -1.06 -4.56
C LEU A 272 -6.01 -2.55 -4.60
N PRO A 273 -5.88 -3.28 -3.49
CA PRO A 273 -6.27 -4.67 -3.45
C PRO A 273 -7.78 -4.81 -3.31
N ASN A 274 -8.32 -5.82 -3.97
CA ASN A 274 -9.66 -6.35 -3.71
C ASN A 274 -9.55 -7.84 -3.46
N GLY A 275 -10.55 -8.43 -2.85
CA GLY A 275 -10.54 -9.83 -2.47
C GLY A 275 -11.88 -10.51 -2.66
N GLY A 276 -11.87 -11.79 -2.39
CA GLY A 276 -13.03 -12.64 -2.43
C GLY A 276 -12.84 -13.89 -1.59
N GLN A 277 -13.76 -14.83 -1.76
CA GLN A 277 -13.73 -16.10 -1.07
C GLN A 277 -13.72 -17.23 -2.10
N LEU A 278 -12.88 -18.23 -1.87
CA LEU A 278 -12.85 -19.47 -2.64
C LEU A 278 -14.08 -20.33 -2.33
N PRO A 279 -14.44 -21.30 -3.19
CA PRO A 279 -15.51 -22.24 -2.91
C PRO A 279 -15.38 -23.02 -1.60
N ASN A 280 -14.15 -23.27 -1.13
CA ASN A 280 -13.89 -23.92 0.16
C ASN A 280 -13.93 -22.98 1.37
N GLY A 281 -14.22 -21.69 1.17
CA GLY A 281 -14.33 -20.67 2.22
C GLY A 281 -13.04 -19.92 2.55
N TRP A 282 -11.89 -20.21 1.91
CA TRP A 282 -10.66 -19.44 2.10
C TRP A 282 -10.77 -18.06 1.45
N ASN A 283 -10.15 -17.07 2.05
CA ASN A 283 -10.14 -15.72 1.50
C ASN A 283 -8.88 -15.48 0.68
N TYR A 284 -9.03 -14.69 -0.38
CA TYR A 284 -7.91 -14.20 -1.19
C TYR A 284 -8.04 -12.70 -1.42
N ARG A 285 -6.93 -12.07 -1.73
CA ARG A 285 -6.90 -10.69 -2.25
C ARG A 285 -5.72 -10.51 -3.20
N PHE A 286 -5.84 -9.55 -4.11
CA PHE A 286 -4.79 -9.11 -5.05
C PHE A 286 -5.12 -7.73 -5.61
N SER A 287 -4.13 -7.05 -6.21
CA SER A 287 -4.28 -5.70 -6.78
C SER A 287 -5.15 -5.70 -8.03
N ILE A 288 -6.21 -4.90 -8.05
CA ILE A 288 -7.15 -4.76 -9.19
C ILE A 288 -7.05 -3.41 -9.91
N SER A 289 -6.30 -2.46 -9.38
CA SER A 289 -6.08 -1.14 -9.98
C SER A 289 -4.60 -0.84 -10.15
N GLN A 290 -4.31 0.21 -10.92
CA GLN A 290 -2.98 0.76 -11.08
C GLN A 290 -2.98 2.23 -10.66
N LEU A 291 -1.90 2.67 -10.02
CA LEU A 291 -1.63 4.06 -9.72
C LEU A 291 -0.68 4.64 -10.77
N LEU A 292 -1.09 5.73 -11.38
CA LEU A 292 -0.32 6.48 -12.36
C LEU A 292 0.07 7.84 -11.79
N ASP A 293 1.24 8.35 -12.16
CA ASP A 293 1.60 9.73 -11.86
C ASP A 293 0.82 10.74 -12.73
N VAL A 294 1.07 12.03 -12.54
CA VAL A 294 0.40 13.11 -13.30
C VAL A 294 0.70 13.06 -14.80
N ASN A 295 1.73 12.36 -15.23
CA ASN A 295 2.12 12.19 -16.63
C ASN A 295 1.59 10.88 -17.22
N GLY A 296 0.85 10.08 -16.42
CA GLY A 296 0.32 8.78 -16.81
C GLY A 296 1.33 7.63 -16.73
N ASN A 297 2.49 7.82 -16.10
CA ASN A 297 3.49 6.77 -15.94
C ASN A 297 3.09 5.79 -14.83
N ASN A 298 3.27 4.51 -15.10
CA ASN A 298 2.99 3.42 -14.17
C ASN A 298 4.29 2.81 -13.65
N TYR A 299 4.90 3.46 -12.66
CA TYR A 299 6.10 2.93 -11.99
C TYR A 299 5.85 2.60 -10.50
N ALA A 300 4.71 3.01 -9.98
CA ALA A 300 4.41 2.89 -8.55
C ALA A 300 4.48 1.46 -8.03
N GLU A 301 4.07 0.47 -8.83
CA GLU A 301 4.12 -0.95 -8.44
C GLU A 301 5.56 -1.48 -8.31
N ASN A 302 6.47 -0.99 -9.13
CA ASN A 302 7.89 -1.38 -9.07
C ASN A 302 8.68 -0.60 -8.01
N GLY A 303 8.04 0.40 -7.40
CA GLY A 303 8.62 1.31 -6.41
C GLY A 303 8.92 2.70 -6.98
N VAL A 304 8.55 3.72 -6.22
CA VAL A 304 8.84 5.13 -6.53
C VAL A 304 10.31 5.40 -6.22
N PRO A 305 11.12 5.84 -7.18
CA PRO A 305 12.52 6.15 -6.91
C PRO A 305 12.67 7.37 -6.00
N ALA A 306 13.66 7.34 -5.12
CA ALA A 306 14.10 8.51 -4.39
C ALA A 306 14.68 9.55 -5.36
N ASP A 307 14.54 10.84 -5.03
CA ASP A 307 15.19 11.93 -5.76
C ASP A 307 16.69 12.00 -5.42
N ILE A 308 17.03 11.67 -4.17
CA ILE A 308 18.40 11.58 -3.66
C ILE A 308 18.59 10.16 -3.10
N ASN A 309 19.43 9.37 -3.77
CA ASN A 309 19.75 8.00 -3.33
C ASN A 309 20.86 8.01 -2.28
N VAL A 310 20.55 7.51 -1.10
CA VAL A 310 21.50 7.33 0.02
C VAL A 310 21.23 5.98 0.67
N ALA A 311 22.26 5.24 1.02
CA ALA A 311 22.14 3.96 1.72
C ALA A 311 22.63 4.07 3.16
N PHE A 312 22.03 3.28 4.04
CA PHE A 312 22.47 3.12 5.42
C PHE A 312 23.74 2.26 5.47
N ASP A 313 24.78 2.73 6.14
CA ASP A 313 26.01 1.96 6.35
C ASP A 313 25.92 1.08 7.60
N TRP A 314 25.67 -0.20 7.41
CA TRP A 314 25.59 -1.18 8.49
C TRP A 314 26.92 -1.48 9.19
N SER A 315 28.04 -0.98 8.68
CA SER A 315 29.36 -1.10 9.32
C SER A 315 29.60 -0.04 10.40
N ASP A 316 28.87 1.11 10.34
CA ASP A 316 28.91 2.18 11.33
C ASP A 316 27.50 2.45 11.89
N LEU A 317 27.22 1.89 13.06
CA LEU A 317 25.91 2.03 13.70
C LEU A 317 25.80 3.29 14.58
N SER A 318 26.82 4.14 14.59
CA SER A 318 26.82 5.39 15.38
C SER A 318 26.09 6.54 14.68
N LYS A 319 25.81 6.41 13.38
CA LYS A 319 25.12 7.42 12.57
C LYS A 319 24.16 6.77 11.57
N ASP A 320 23.30 7.59 11.01
CA ASP A 320 22.39 7.25 9.91
C ASP A 320 22.69 8.19 8.74
N GLU A 321 23.37 7.67 7.70
CA GLU A 321 23.84 8.47 6.56
C GLU A 321 22.68 9.15 5.82
N ILE A 322 21.51 8.49 5.79
CA ILE A 322 20.32 9.04 5.13
C ILE A 322 19.81 10.26 5.93
N LEU A 323 19.78 10.14 7.26
CA LEU A 323 19.34 11.22 8.13
C LEU A 323 20.35 12.39 8.13
N GLU A 324 21.66 12.09 8.15
CA GLU A 324 22.72 13.13 8.07
C GLU A 324 22.63 13.90 6.75
N GLN A 325 22.50 13.21 5.62
CA GLN A 325 22.33 13.86 4.32
C GLN A 325 21.06 14.73 4.29
N ALA A 326 19.96 14.27 4.88
CA ALA A 326 18.72 15.02 4.93
C ALA A 326 18.84 16.28 5.81
N ILE A 327 19.61 16.22 6.89
CA ILE A 327 19.92 17.39 7.71
C ILE A 327 20.74 18.39 6.90
N ASP A 328 21.78 17.92 6.21
CA ASP A 328 22.69 18.75 5.41
C ASP A 328 21.95 19.48 4.28
N GLU A 329 21.02 18.81 3.58
CA GLU A 329 20.19 19.41 2.53
C GLU A 329 19.24 20.50 3.04
N ILE A 330 18.82 20.42 4.30
CA ILE A 330 17.94 21.44 4.89
C ILE A 330 18.74 22.64 5.44
N VAL A 331 19.91 22.37 6.01
CA VAL A 331 20.67 23.39 6.76
C VAL A 331 21.51 24.26 5.82
N ASN A 332 22.08 23.69 4.75
CA ASN A 332 22.97 24.34 3.78
C ASN A 332 22.22 24.88 2.58
#